data_bebc6dd2f2372a8d3d45bdaec1c3ab4e
#
_entry.id   bebc6dd2f2372a8d3d45bdaec1c3ab4e
#
_cell.length_a   1.000
_cell.length_b   1.000
_cell.length_c   1.000
_cell.angle_alpha   90.00
_cell.angle_beta   90.00
_cell.angle_gamma   90.00
#
_symmetry.space_group_name_H-M   'P 1'
#
loop_
_entity.id
_entity.type
_entity.pdbx_description
1 polymer ?
#
loop_
_entity_poly.entity_id
_entity_poly.type
_entity_poly.pdbx_seq_one_letter_code
_entity_poly.pdbx_strand_id
1 'polypeptide(L)'
;LLRRYLRVLKDDGSLALIEVSGEWYDRELLKSCDGQISVGLDHSEDQKLSFDGNLRRCLSFVRVSVWVVDKPEQGVVGRSMSDRIRADVNRVVREKRNKPNLTDYSFEGVGSSTGTHKAYHATAELAPTNSGWTELTDGDYQKIWYSDDTRFNVMADEYGSLASMLFRFKIGAKENVLKQIVLKFEGYGTAPSGNGVTIKVWNFSASAWQNAVSGTGGVDELLTSTLNSSLPDYVDANGYVYLLARTTNPSDGLAPAILYCDYVEIEFTVNGVTYADVFTYQDRDEVRVKPFLWRTEFIIKSWLFETVVAT
;
A
#
# COMPACT_ATOMS: atom_id res chain seq x y z
N LEU A 1 -2.45 6.21 -3.77
CA LEU A 1 -3.77 6.54 -3.23
C LEU A 1 -4.89 5.96 -4.10
N LEU A 2 -5.02 6.36 -5.38
CA LEU A 2 -6.12 5.92 -6.24
C LEU A 2 -6.08 4.42 -6.52
N ARG A 3 -4.94 3.85 -6.92
CA ARG A 3 -4.80 2.40 -7.15
C ARG A 3 -5.34 1.57 -6.00
N ARG A 4 -5.11 2.03 -4.78
CA ARG A 4 -5.40 1.29 -3.57
C ARG A 4 -6.84 1.39 -3.08
N TYR A 5 -7.44 2.58 -3.19
CA TYR A 5 -8.73 2.88 -2.56
C TYR A 5 -9.90 3.05 -3.52
N LEU A 6 -9.67 2.99 -4.84
CA LEU A 6 -10.74 2.98 -5.81
C LEU A 6 -11.53 1.67 -5.74
N ARG A 7 -12.87 1.80 -5.68
CA ARG A 7 -13.80 0.66 -5.65
C ARG A 7 -15.04 1.03 -6.48
N VAL A 8 -14.92 0.90 -7.79
CA VAL A 8 -15.99 1.24 -8.74
C VAL A 8 -16.74 -0.01 -9.13
N LEU A 9 -18.07 0.01 -9.01
CA LEU A 9 -18.91 -1.12 -9.41
C LEU A 9 -19.44 -0.94 -10.82
N LYS A 10 -19.52 -2.03 -11.58
CA LYS A 10 -20.20 -2.13 -12.87
C LYS A 10 -21.71 -2.18 -12.68
N ASP A 11 -22.47 -2.17 -13.78
CA ASP A 11 -23.92 -2.24 -13.72
C ASP A 11 -24.45 -3.57 -13.17
N ASP A 12 -23.69 -4.64 -13.31
CA ASP A 12 -23.98 -5.97 -12.76
C ASP A 12 -23.61 -6.12 -11.28
N GLY A 13 -23.07 -5.07 -10.65
CA GLY A 13 -22.61 -5.08 -9.26
C GLY A 13 -21.21 -5.65 -9.05
N SER A 14 -20.55 -6.17 -10.08
CA SER A 14 -19.17 -6.65 -9.98
C SER A 14 -18.19 -5.46 -9.89
N LEU A 15 -17.01 -5.71 -9.32
CA LEU A 15 -15.95 -4.70 -9.23
C LEU A 15 -15.35 -4.44 -10.62
N ALA A 16 -15.23 -3.17 -10.99
CA ALA A 16 -14.61 -2.76 -12.25
C ALA A 16 -13.08 -2.79 -12.12
N LEU A 17 -12.41 -3.30 -13.15
CA LEU A 17 -10.96 -3.26 -13.26
C LEU A 17 -10.52 -1.88 -13.76
N ILE A 18 -10.03 -1.03 -12.86
CA ILE A 18 -9.58 0.33 -13.18
C ILE A 18 -8.07 0.40 -13.07
N GLU A 19 -7.40 0.67 -14.19
CA GLU A 19 -5.96 0.86 -14.19
C GLU A 19 -5.60 2.33 -13.92
N VAL A 20 -4.64 2.58 -13.02
CA VAL A 20 -4.17 3.92 -12.67
C VAL A 20 -2.69 4.04 -13.01
N SER A 21 -2.32 4.99 -13.86
CA SER A 21 -0.94 5.21 -14.28
C SER A 21 -0.54 6.68 -14.23
N GLY A 22 0.77 6.96 -14.19
CA GLY A 22 1.32 8.30 -14.40
C GLY A 22 1.50 8.63 -15.89
N GLU A 23 1.27 7.67 -16.76
CA GLU A 23 1.39 7.81 -18.20
C GLU A 23 0.07 8.29 -18.83
N TRP A 24 0.19 8.77 -20.05
CA TRP A 24 -0.98 9.18 -20.82
C TRP A 24 -1.80 7.94 -21.25
N TYR A 25 -2.90 8.20 -21.98
CA TYR A 25 -3.78 7.19 -22.52
C TYR A 25 -3.04 6.05 -23.26
N ASP A 26 -3.34 4.82 -22.87
CA ASP A 26 -2.90 3.60 -23.56
C ASP A 26 -4.12 2.81 -24.08
N ARG A 27 -4.19 2.71 -25.42
CA ARG A 27 -5.29 2.03 -26.08
C ARG A 27 -5.29 0.52 -25.86
N GLU A 28 -4.11 -0.09 -25.76
CA GLU A 28 -4.01 -1.54 -25.58
C GLU A 28 -4.42 -1.92 -24.16
N LEU A 29 -4.03 -1.10 -23.17
CA LEU A 29 -4.44 -1.26 -21.80
C LEU A 29 -5.96 -1.16 -21.62
N LEU A 30 -6.63 -0.22 -22.31
CA LEU A 30 -8.09 -0.10 -22.27
C LEU A 30 -8.85 -1.28 -22.85
N LYS A 31 -8.19 -2.17 -23.62
CA LYS A 31 -8.83 -3.41 -24.08
C LYS A 31 -8.98 -4.42 -22.93
N SER A 32 -8.05 -4.41 -21.99
CA SER A 32 -7.97 -5.37 -20.88
C SER A 32 -8.61 -4.88 -19.58
N CYS A 33 -8.86 -3.57 -19.42
CA CYS A 33 -9.48 -2.98 -18.23
C CYS A 33 -10.81 -2.29 -18.55
N ASP A 34 -11.62 -2.02 -17.54
CA ASP A 34 -12.93 -1.35 -17.68
C ASP A 34 -12.79 0.17 -17.74
N GLY A 35 -11.66 0.70 -17.26
CA GLY A 35 -11.31 2.11 -17.35
C GLY A 35 -9.84 2.35 -17.03
N GLN A 36 -9.31 3.44 -17.54
CA GLN A 36 -7.96 3.90 -17.26
C GLN A 36 -8.00 5.30 -16.65
N ILE A 37 -7.20 5.51 -15.62
CA ILE A 37 -6.96 6.82 -15.03
C ILE A 37 -5.50 7.18 -15.26
N SER A 38 -5.25 8.32 -15.88
CA SER A 38 -3.92 8.92 -15.92
C SER A 38 -3.85 10.11 -14.96
N VAL A 39 -2.77 10.12 -14.16
CA VAL A 39 -2.52 11.15 -13.14
C VAL A 39 -1.20 11.84 -13.45
N GLY A 40 -1.24 13.15 -13.61
CA GLY A 40 -0.06 13.95 -13.89
C GLY A 40 -0.08 15.28 -13.17
N LEU A 41 1.11 15.84 -12.90
CA LEU A 41 1.21 17.21 -12.43
C LEU A 41 0.88 18.15 -13.60
N ASP A 42 -0.11 19.03 -13.42
CA ASP A 42 -0.44 20.06 -14.42
C ASP A 42 0.56 21.23 -14.29
N HIS A 43 0.62 21.81 -13.10
CA HIS A 43 1.62 22.81 -12.71
C HIS A 43 1.70 22.92 -11.19
N SER A 44 2.70 23.63 -10.71
CA SER A 44 2.83 24.00 -9.30
C SER A 44 3.18 25.46 -9.14
N GLU A 45 2.75 26.05 -8.04
CA GLU A 45 3.05 27.42 -7.65
C GLU A 45 3.65 27.42 -6.24
N ASP A 46 4.86 27.99 -6.09
CA ASP A 46 5.54 28.09 -4.81
C ASP A 46 5.47 29.51 -4.27
N GLN A 47 5.11 29.64 -3.00
CA GLN A 47 5.08 30.92 -2.30
C GLN A 47 5.92 30.82 -1.01
N LYS A 48 6.88 31.70 -0.88
CA LYS A 48 7.62 31.88 0.39
C LYS A 48 6.68 32.52 1.43
N LEU A 49 6.64 31.94 2.61
CA LEU A 49 5.81 32.42 3.74
C LEU A 49 6.62 33.03 4.88
N SER A 50 7.94 32.75 4.94
CA SER A 50 8.84 33.31 5.94
C SER A 50 9.96 34.14 5.30
N PHE A 51 10.50 35.12 6.03
CA PHE A 51 11.60 35.97 5.57
C PHE A 51 12.88 35.17 5.30
N ASP A 52 13.16 34.15 6.09
CA ASP A 52 14.31 33.25 5.94
C ASP A 52 14.13 32.24 4.80
N GLY A 53 12.91 32.16 4.22
CA GLY A 53 12.57 31.20 3.14
C GLY A 53 12.41 29.76 3.60
N ASN A 54 12.46 29.49 4.89
CA ASN A 54 12.38 28.14 5.45
C ASN A 54 10.95 27.59 5.45
N LEU A 55 9.93 28.47 5.44
CA LEU A 55 8.54 28.06 5.27
C LEU A 55 8.03 28.44 3.90
N ARG A 56 7.56 27.45 3.16
CA ARG A 56 6.98 27.59 1.82
C ARG A 56 5.59 27.00 1.77
N ARG A 57 4.75 27.60 0.95
CA ARG A 57 3.48 27.03 0.52
C ARG A 57 3.61 26.61 -0.95
N CYS A 58 3.51 25.34 -1.22
CA CYS A 58 3.43 24.80 -2.57
C CYS A 58 1.97 24.50 -2.89
N LEU A 59 1.49 25.03 -3.99
CA LEU A 59 0.17 24.74 -4.54
C LEU A 59 0.37 23.87 -5.77
N SER A 60 -0.06 22.64 -5.70
CA SER A 60 0.04 21.67 -6.78
C SER A 60 -1.31 21.45 -7.44
N PHE A 61 -1.34 21.50 -8.75
CA PHE A 61 -2.49 21.19 -9.59
C PHE A 61 -2.23 19.84 -10.26
N VAL A 62 -2.99 18.85 -9.84
CA VAL A 62 -2.87 17.47 -10.33
C VAL A 62 -3.99 17.23 -11.33
N ARG A 63 -3.63 16.96 -12.58
CA ARG A 63 -4.57 16.59 -13.63
C ARG A 63 -4.89 15.10 -13.51
N VAL A 64 -6.18 14.79 -13.51
CA VAL A 64 -6.69 13.42 -13.54
C VAL A 64 -7.54 13.29 -14.81
N SER A 65 -7.15 12.39 -15.69
CA SER A 65 -7.90 12.08 -16.91
C SER A 65 -8.41 10.63 -16.83
N VAL A 66 -9.71 10.47 -16.95
CA VAL A 66 -10.40 9.18 -16.92
C VAL A 66 -10.77 8.81 -18.35
N TRP A 67 -10.41 7.60 -18.77
CA TRP A 67 -10.70 7.07 -20.09
C TRP A 67 -11.52 5.79 -19.95
N VAL A 68 -12.64 5.72 -20.65
CA VAL A 68 -13.53 4.54 -20.67
C VAL A 68 -13.94 4.23 -22.08
N VAL A 69 -13.93 2.94 -22.43
CA VAL A 69 -14.49 2.44 -23.68
C VAL A 69 -15.81 1.73 -23.39
N ASP A 70 -16.83 1.99 -24.20
CA ASP A 70 -18.10 1.27 -24.10
C ASP A 70 -17.89 -0.24 -24.38
N LYS A 71 -18.25 -1.06 -23.41
CA LYS A 71 -18.28 -2.53 -23.50
C LYS A 71 -19.59 -3.03 -22.88
N PRO A 72 -20.73 -2.79 -23.54
CA PRO A 72 -22.05 -3.07 -22.94
C PRO A 72 -22.24 -4.55 -22.59
N GLU A 73 -21.62 -5.46 -23.36
CA GLU A 73 -21.63 -6.90 -23.08
C GLU A 73 -20.90 -7.29 -21.78
N GLN A 74 -20.06 -6.38 -21.25
CA GLN A 74 -19.32 -6.55 -19.98
C GLN A 74 -19.90 -5.64 -18.88
N GLY A 75 -21.08 -5.04 -19.08
CA GLY A 75 -21.70 -4.12 -18.13
C GLY A 75 -21.00 -2.76 -18.00
N VAL A 76 -20.21 -2.37 -19.02
CA VAL A 76 -19.50 -1.08 -19.06
C VAL A 76 -20.17 -0.14 -20.04
N VAL A 77 -20.93 0.82 -19.52
CA VAL A 77 -21.49 1.96 -20.30
C VAL A 77 -20.57 3.15 -20.06
N GLY A 78 -19.86 3.60 -21.09
CA GLY A 78 -18.73 4.52 -20.98
C GLY A 78 -19.01 5.80 -20.22
N ARG A 79 -20.13 6.48 -20.48
CA ARG A 79 -20.51 7.67 -19.73
C ARG A 79 -20.80 7.38 -18.26
N SER A 80 -21.65 6.39 -17.99
CA SER A 80 -22.01 6.00 -16.63
C SER A 80 -20.78 5.53 -15.83
N MET A 81 -19.92 4.74 -16.45
CA MET A 81 -18.67 4.27 -15.82
C MET A 81 -17.72 5.45 -15.56
N SER A 82 -17.55 6.37 -16.49
CA SER A 82 -16.73 7.57 -16.30
C SER A 82 -17.21 8.42 -15.12
N ASP A 83 -18.52 8.62 -14.99
CA ASP A 83 -19.13 9.35 -13.86
C ASP A 83 -18.91 8.63 -12.53
N ARG A 84 -19.02 7.30 -12.50
CA ARG A 84 -18.75 6.49 -11.29
C ARG A 84 -17.29 6.56 -10.89
N ILE A 85 -16.36 6.44 -11.85
CA ILE A 85 -14.93 6.57 -11.58
C ILE A 85 -14.64 7.97 -11.00
N ARG A 86 -15.17 9.01 -11.61
CA ARG A 86 -15.03 10.39 -11.14
C ARG A 86 -15.55 10.57 -9.72
N ALA A 87 -16.75 10.05 -9.43
CA ALA A 87 -17.35 10.13 -8.11
C ALA A 87 -16.49 9.39 -7.06
N ASP A 88 -15.97 8.22 -7.40
CA ASP A 88 -15.14 7.43 -6.50
C ASP A 88 -13.75 8.05 -6.30
N VAL A 89 -13.11 8.60 -7.33
CA VAL A 89 -11.88 9.41 -7.18
C VAL A 89 -12.11 10.54 -6.20
N ASN A 90 -13.22 11.26 -6.33
CA ASN A 90 -13.58 12.36 -5.44
C ASN A 90 -13.80 11.88 -4.01
N ARG A 91 -14.46 10.72 -3.81
CA ARG A 91 -14.60 10.06 -2.50
C ARG A 91 -13.23 9.76 -1.89
N VAL A 92 -12.38 9.06 -2.63
CA VAL A 92 -11.03 8.67 -2.16
C VAL A 92 -10.21 9.90 -1.78
N VAL A 93 -10.20 10.94 -2.61
CA VAL A 93 -9.46 12.18 -2.32
C VAL A 93 -9.98 12.84 -1.04
N ARG A 94 -11.31 12.94 -0.87
CA ARG A 94 -11.93 13.54 0.33
C ARG A 94 -11.65 12.74 1.60
N GLU A 95 -11.74 11.42 1.54
CA GLU A 95 -11.52 10.54 2.69
C GLU A 95 -10.06 10.50 3.13
N LYS A 96 -9.13 10.60 2.17
CA LYS A 96 -7.70 10.43 2.43
C LYS A 96 -6.89 11.73 2.45
N ARG A 97 -7.53 12.88 2.24
CA ARG A 97 -6.86 14.20 2.17
C ARG A 97 -6.09 14.60 3.43
N ASN A 98 -6.52 14.14 4.60
CA ASN A 98 -6.00 14.55 5.90
C ASN A 98 -4.89 13.62 6.43
N LYS A 99 -4.20 12.89 5.57
CA LYS A 99 -3.02 12.10 5.95
C LYS A 99 -1.72 12.85 5.57
N PRO A 100 -1.28 13.84 6.38
CA PRO A 100 -0.12 14.65 6.06
C PRO A 100 1.14 13.80 6.09
N ASN A 101 2.01 13.99 5.12
CA ASN A 101 3.34 13.35 5.04
C ASN A 101 3.33 11.83 5.07
N LEU A 102 2.16 11.21 4.85
CA LEU A 102 2.01 9.79 4.87
C LEU A 102 2.35 9.21 3.51
N THR A 103 3.33 8.36 3.50
CA THR A 103 3.63 7.46 2.38
C THR A 103 3.31 6.04 2.81
N ASP A 104 2.66 5.29 1.96
CA ASP A 104 2.31 3.91 2.20
C ASP A 104 2.82 3.01 1.07
N TYR A 105 3.25 1.82 1.43
CA TYR A 105 3.61 0.76 0.51
C TYR A 105 2.97 -0.55 0.92
N SER A 106 2.51 -1.29 -0.08
CA SER A 106 2.02 -2.66 0.04
C SER A 106 2.78 -3.57 -0.92
N PHE A 107 2.35 -4.81 -1.02
CA PHE A 107 2.89 -5.74 -2.02
C PHE A 107 2.16 -5.70 -3.36
N GLU A 108 1.20 -4.80 -3.57
CA GLU A 108 0.50 -4.64 -4.86
C GLU A 108 1.49 -4.48 -6.02
N GLY A 109 1.37 -5.34 -7.03
CA GLY A 109 2.26 -5.35 -8.20
C GLY A 109 3.69 -5.84 -7.95
N VAL A 110 4.00 -6.31 -6.74
CA VAL A 110 5.30 -6.91 -6.40
C VAL A 110 5.31 -8.37 -6.85
N GLY A 111 6.43 -8.82 -7.36
CA GLY A 111 6.72 -10.21 -7.69
C GLY A 111 8.18 -10.56 -7.42
N SER A 112 8.55 -11.80 -7.63
CA SER A 112 9.90 -12.31 -7.39
C SER A 112 10.98 -11.59 -8.23
N SER A 113 10.61 -11.02 -9.37
CA SER A 113 11.50 -10.22 -10.22
C SER A 113 11.67 -8.76 -9.75
N THR A 114 10.78 -8.26 -8.88
CA THR A 114 10.84 -6.88 -8.37
C THR A 114 11.86 -6.76 -7.24
N GLY A 115 12.73 -5.74 -7.28
CA GLY A 115 13.86 -5.64 -6.36
C GLY A 115 13.62 -4.87 -5.05
N THR A 116 12.51 -4.12 -4.92
CA THR A 116 12.34 -3.15 -3.83
C THR A 116 11.66 -3.74 -2.59
N HIS A 117 10.50 -4.34 -2.74
CA HIS A 117 9.80 -5.04 -1.66
C HIS A 117 9.92 -6.53 -1.87
N LYS A 118 10.13 -7.27 -0.79
CA LYS A 118 10.30 -8.71 -0.83
C LYS A 118 9.59 -9.38 0.33
N ALA A 119 9.00 -10.55 0.06
CA ALA A 119 8.38 -11.39 1.06
C ALA A 119 8.97 -12.79 1.00
N TYR A 120 9.14 -13.39 2.17
CA TYR A 120 9.78 -14.69 2.35
C TYR A 120 8.99 -15.51 3.36
N HIS A 121 9.22 -16.83 3.37
CA HIS A 121 8.68 -17.72 4.37
C HIS A 121 9.75 -18.66 4.94
N ALA A 122 9.51 -19.18 6.15
CA ALA A 122 10.34 -20.16 6.84
C ALA A 122 9.51 -20.91 7.88
N THR A 123 10.07 -21.98 8.45
CA THR A 123 9.46 -22.77 9.53
C THR A 123 10.03 -22.44 10.91
N ALA A 124 10.68 -21.28 11.05
CA ALA A 124 11.26 -20.79 12.31
C ALA A 124 11.30 -19.26 12.34
N GLU A 125 11.40 -18.67 13.54
CA GLU A 125 11.70 -17.25 13.71
C GLU A 125 13.21 -17.03 13.47
N LEU A 126 13.56 -16.50 12.30
CA LEU A 126 14.94 -16.27 11.87
C LEU A 126 15.27 -14.78 11.81
N ALA A 127 16.55 -14.40 11.96
CA ALA A 127 17.00 -13.04 11.66
C ALA A 127 16.82 -12.73 10.16
N PRO A 128 16.60 -11.46 9.74
CA PRO A 128 16.33 -11.10 8.34
C PRO A 128 17.43 -11.54 7.35
N THR A 129 18.68 -11.64 7.81
CA THR A 129 19.84 -12.02 6.97
C THR A 129 20.09 -13.51 6.92
N ASN A 130 19.27 -14.32 7.60
CA ASN A 130 19.45 -15.77 7.65
C ASN A 130 19.14 -16.40 6.28
N SER A 131 19.96 -17.37 5.85
CA SER A 131 19.78 -18.06 4.58
C SER A 131 18.61 -19.06 4.55
N GLY A 132 17.96 -19.32 5.68
CA GLY A 132 16.78 -20.19 5.79
C GLY A 132 15.47 -19.57 5.28
N TRP A 133 15.48 -18.32 4.88
CA TRP A 133 14.34 -17.69 4.26
C TRP A 133 14.20 -18.08 2.78
N THR A 134 13.01 -18.50 2.37
CA THR A 134 12.65 -18.77 0.97
C THR A 134 11.75 -17.66 0.45
N GLU A 135 12.11 -17.02 -0.66
CA GLU A 135 11.30 -15.96 -1.28
C GLU A 135 9.99 -16.53 -1.85
N LEU A 136 8.90 -15.75 -1.76
CA LEU A 136 7.63 -16.08 -2.37
C LEU A 136 7.74 -16.13 -3.91
N THR A 137 6.99 -17.04 -4.51
CA THR A 137 6.82 -17.08 -5.98
C THR A 137 5.89 -15.96 -6.45
N ASP A 138 5.89 -15.65 -7.75
CA ASP A 138 4.99 -14.62 -8.32
C ASP A 138 3.51 -14.91 -8.00
N GLY A 139 3.09 -16.17 -8.07
CA GLY A 139 1.74 -16.57 -7.72
C GLY A 139 1.40 -16.43 -6.24
N ASP A 140 2.41 -16.51 -5.36
CA ASP A 140 2.23 -16.31 -3.92
C ASP A 140 2.18 -14.81 -3.56
N TYR A 141 2.98 -13.98 -4.26
CA TYR A 141 2.88 -12.53 -4.11
C TYR A 141 1.47 -12.03 -4.45
N GLN A 142 0.83 -12.56 -5.49
CA GLN A 142 -0.53 -12.17 -5.90
C GLN A 142 -1.56 -12.35 -4.79
N LYS A 143 -1.36 -13.35 -3.91
CA LYS A 143 -2.26 -13.65 -2.79
C LYS A 143 -2.16 -12.67 -1.62
N ILE A 144 -1.14 -11.81 -1.60
CA ILE A 144 -0.91 -10.79 -0.57
C ILE A 144 -0.97 -9.36 -1.11
N TRP A 145 -1.45 -9.19 -2.35
CA TRP A 145 -1.56 -7.87 -2.97
C TRP A 145 -2.69 -7.03 -2.40
N TYR A 146 -3.82 -7.67 -2.11
CA TYR A 146 -5.06 -7.00 -1.70
C TYR A 146 -5.63 -7.67 -0.47
N SER A 147 -6.34 -6.89 0.36
CA SER A 147 -7.21 -7.40 1.42
C SER A 147 -8.51 -7.89 0.76
N ASP A 148 -8.54 -9.14 0.29
CA ASP A 148 -9.62 -9.72 -0.51
C ASP A 148 -9.96 -11.17 -0.14
N ASP A 149 -9.49 -11.64 1.03
CA ASP A 149 -9.65 -13.01 1.54
C ASP A 149 -8.87 -14.08 0.72
N THR A 150 -8.04 -13.67 -0.24
CA THR A 150 -7.11 -14.56 -0.94
C THR A 150 -5.80 -14.64 -0.17
N ARG A 151 -5.50 -15.78 0.46
CA ARG A 151 -4.40 -15.87 1.42
C ARG A 151 -3.25 -16.71 0.92
N PHE A 152 -2.04 -16.25 1.17
CA PHE A 152 -0.86 -17.11 1.17
C PHE A 152 -0.72 -17.77 2.53
N ASN A 153 -0.32 -19.04 2.58
CA ASN A 153 -0.09 -19.75 3.83
C ASN A 153 1.27 -20.43 3.88
N VAL A 154 1.80 -20.52 5.09
CA VAL A 154 3.01 -21.28 5.44
C VAL A 154 2.65 -22.30 6.48
N MET A 155 3.12 -23.52 6.29
CA MET A 155 2.93 -24.64 7.21
C MET A 155 4.27 -25.07 7.81
N ALA A 156 4.28 -25.25 9.12
CA ALA A 156 5.40 -25.81 9.89
C ALA A 156 4.90 -27.04 10.64
N ASP A 157 5.41 -28.21 10.31
CA ASP A 157 4.95 -29.51 10.78
C ASP A 157 5.89 -30.20 11.79
N GLU A 158 7.16 -29.80 11.84
CA GLU A 158 8.09 -30.34 12.80
C GLU A 158 7.78 -29.88 14.23
N TYR A 159 8.05 -30.73 15.22
CA TYR A 159 7.85 -30.40 16.62
C TYR A 159 8.62 -29.13 17.03
N GLY A 160 7.89 -28.18 17.61
CA GLY A 160 8.46 -26.91 18.06
C GLY A 160 8.69 -25.87 16.94
N SER A 161 8.40 -26.21 15.68
CA SER A 161 8.54 -25.28 14.56
C SER A 161 7.40 -24.25 14.52
N LEU A 162 7.68 -23.05 13.99
CA LEU A 162 6.78 -21.92 13.87
C LEU A 162 6.64 -21.55 12.39
N ALA A 163 5.44 -21.52 11.88
CA ALA A 163 5.21 -20.96 10.54
C ALA A 163 5.48 -19.45 10.57
N SER A 164 6.37 -18.97 9.71
CA SER A 164 6.90 -17.61 9.73
C SER A 164 6.97 -17.00 8.34
N MET A 165 6.67 -15.70 8.24
CA MET A 165 6.84 -14.87 7.06
C MET A 165 7.67 -13.64 7.40
N LEU A 166 8.54 -13.24 6.47
CA LEU A 166 9.35 -12.04 6.54
C LEU A 166 8.96 -11.10 5.41
N PHE A 167 8.66 -9.86 5.74
CA PHE A 167 8.35 -8.81 4.78
C PHE A 167 9.41 -7.72 4.86
N ARG A 168 10.04 -7.43 3.71
CA ARG A 168 11.04 -6.40 3.56
C ARG A 168 10.47 -5.26 2.74
N PHE A 169 10.38 -4.08 3.33
CA PHE A 169 9.92 -2.86 2.67
C PHE A 169 11.08 -1.91 2.43
N LYS A 170 11.20 -1.39 1.21
CA LYS A 170 12.07 -0.27 0.88
C LYS A 170 11.33 1.03 1.13
N ILE A 171 11.78 1.84 2.09
CA ILE A 171 11.25 3.18 2.30
C ILE A 171 12.08 4.21 1.53
N GLY A 172 11.40 5.18 0.87
CA GLY A 172 12.06 6.21 0.06
C GLY A 172 12.57 7.41 0.85
N ALA A 173 12.39 7.41 2.18
CA ALA A 173 12.80 8.51 3.05
C ALA A 173 14.10 8.18 3.79
N LYS A 174 14.90 9.21 4.09
CA LYS A 174 16.06 9.06 4.98
C LYS A 174 15.59 8.84 6.42
N GLU A 175 16.28 8.02 7.17
CA GLU A 175 15.95 7.65 8.54
C GLU A 175 15.81 8.85 9.50
N ASN A 176 16.64 9.88 9.32
CA ASN A 176 16.66 11.07 10.17
C ASN A 176 15.45 12.00 10.00
N VAL A 177 14.68 11.86 8.93
CA VAL A 177 13.47 12.64 8.68
C VAL A 177 12.18 11.89 9.04
N LEU A 178 12.29 10.63 9.41
CA LEU A 178 11.15 9.81 9.82
C LEU A 178 10.57 10.30 11.14
N LYS A 179 9.26 10.39 11.21
CA LYS A 179 8.49 10.76 12.40
C LYS A 179 7.74 9.57 13.00
N GLN A 180 7.27 8.68 12.16
CA GLN A 180 6.50 7.51 12.55
C GLN A 180 6.63 6.44 11.47
N ILE A 181 6.66 5.18 11.89
CA ILE A 181 6.48 4.01 11.03
C ILE A 181 5.33 3.18 11.60
N VAL A 182 4.39 2.79 10.76
CA VAL A 182 3.26 1.92 11.11
C VAL A 182 3.30 0.72 10.17
N LEU A 183 3.39 -0.47 10.74
CA LEU A 183 3.38 -1.74 10.02
C LEU A 183 2.07 -2.45 10.32
N LYS A 184 1.39 -2.91 9.28
CA LYS A 184 0.11 -3.60 9.39
C LYS A 184 0.22 -4.97 8.72
N PHE A 185 -0.34 -5.96 9.38
CA PHE A 185 -0.46 -7.33 8.89
C PHE A 185 -1.91 -7.77 9.06
N GLU A 186 -2.50 -8.28 8.02
CA GLU A 186 -3.81 -8.90 8.02
C GLU A 186 -3.69 -10.39 7.76
N GLY A 187 -4.22 -11.17 8.68
CA GLY A 187 -4.13 -12.62 8.64
C GLY A 187 -4.30 -13.24 10.00
N TYR A 188 -4.06 -14.53 10.10
CA TYR A 188 -4.17 -15.29 11.34
C TYR A 188 -3.23 -16.48 11.37
N GLY A 189 -3.10 -17.08 12.55
CA GLY A 189 -2.34 -18.32 12.74
C GLY A 189 -3.16 -19.40 13.42
N THR A 190 -2.98 -20.64 13.01
CA THR A 190 -3.52 -21.82 13.71
C THR A 190 -2.41 -22.72 14.19
N ALA A 191 -2.57 -23.29 15.38
CA ALA A 191 -1.64 -24.26 15.93
C ALA A 191 -2.34 -25.19 16.92
N PRO A 192 -1.79 -26.38 17.20
CA PRO A 192 -2.42 -27.36 18.10
C PRO A 192 -2.71 -26.85 19.50
N SER A 193 -1.82 -25.98 20.03
CA SER A 193 -1.94 -25.42 21.38
C SER A 193 -2.73 -24.10 21.45
N GLY A 194 -3.33 -23.66 20.34
CA GLY A 194 -4.16 -22.48 20.24
C GLY A 194 -3.82 -21.59 19.07
N ASN A 195 -4.82 -20.91 18.55
CA ASN A 195 -4.67 -19.99 17.43
C ASN A 195 -3.91 -18.71 17.84
N GLY A 196 -3.42 -18.02 16.86
CA GLY A 196 -2.84 -16.69 17.01
C GLY A 196 -1.65 -16.42 16.12
N VAL A 197 -1.46 -15.17 15.81
CA VAL A 197 -0.33 -14.65 15.06
C VAL A 197 0.39 -13.57 15.88
N THR A 198 1.70 -13.53 15.79
CA THR A 198 2.54 -12.51 16.42
C THR A 198 3.35 -11.82 15.34
N ILE A 199 3.25 -10.50 15.26
CA ILE A 199 4.11 -9.66 14.42
C ILE A 199 5.20 -9.01 15.25
N LYS A 200 6.39 -8.80 14.64
CA LYS A 200 7.54 -8.13 15.27
C LYS A 200 8.28 -7.30 14.22
N VAL A 201 9.00 -6.28 14.66
CA VAL A 201 9.84 -5.44 13.81
C VAL A 201 11.31 -5.66 14.15
N TRP A 202 12.17 -5.74 13.13
CA TRP A 202 13.59 -5.91 13.36
C TRP A 202 14.25 -4.63 13.81
N ASN A 203 14.93 -4.66 14.95
CA ASN A 203 15.78 -3.58 15.42
C ASN A 203 17.23 -3.90 15.07
N PHE A 204 17.84 -3.09 14.20
CA PHE A 204 19.21 -3.30 13.72
C PHE A 204 20.24 -3.03 14.82
N SER A 205 20.03 -2.01 15.65
CA SER A 205 20.94 -1.69 16.77
C SER A 205 20.97 -2.79 17.81
N ALA A 206 19.81 -3.39 18.11
CA ALA A 206 19.71 -4.50 19.05
C ALA A 206 19.99 -5.87 18.41
N SER A 207 20.02 -5.97 17.08
CA SER A 207 20.08 -7.22 16.34
C SER A 207 19.00 -8.23 16.79
N ALA A 208 17.77 -7.75 17.01
CA ALA A 208 16.69 -8.55 17.58
C ALA A 208 15.31 -8.11 17.07
N TRP A 209 14.37 -9.06 17.08
CA TRP A 209 12.96 -8.79 16.87
C TRP A 209 12.35 -8.08 18.09
N GLN A 210 11.70 -6.94 17.88
CA GLN A 210 11.10 -6.12 18.93
C GLN A 210 9.67 -5.69 18.55
N ASN A 211 9.01 -4.95 19.45
CA ASN A 211 7.66 -4.40 19.27
C ASN A 211 6.64 -5.47 18.86
N ALA A 212 6.60 -6.56 19.62
CA ALA A 212 5.69 -7.65 19.39
C ALA A 212 4.23 -7.22 19.61
N VAL A 213 3.38 -7.53 18.63
CA VAL A 213 1.92 -7.41 18.72
C VAL A 213 1.33 -8.76 18.35
N SER A 214 0.43 -9.27 19.18
CA SER A 214 -0.16 -10.59 18.99
C SER A 214 -1.69 -10.52 18.89
N GLY A 215 -2.24 -11.30 17.97
CA GLY A 215 -3.64 -11.67 17.89
C GLY A 215 -3.86 -13.10 18.37
N THR A 216 -5.08 -13.46 18.63
CA THR A 216 -5.49 -14.78 19.13
C THR A 216 -6.58 -15.44 18.30
N GLY A 217 -7.05 -14.77 17.24
CA GLY A 217 -8.09 -15.26 16.36
C GLY A 217 -7.68 -16.44 15.49
N GLY A 218 -8.67 -17.19 15.06
CA GLY A 218 -8.55 -18.23 14.02
C GLY A 218 -9.10 -17.77 12.67
N VAL A 219 -9.31 -16.47 12.51
CA VAL A 219 -9.76 -15.76 11.29
C VAL A 219 -8.97 -14.48 11.17
N ASP A 220 -9.04 -13.80 10.04
CA ASP A 220 -8.26 -12.58 9.81
C ASP A 220 -8.42 -11.54 10.90
N GLU A 221 -7.29 -11.10 11.39
CA GLU A 221 -7.13 -9.99 12.32
C GLU A 221 -6.17 -8.97 11.70
N LEU A 222 -6.48 -7.69 11.84
CA LEU A 222 -5.56 -6.62 11.46
C LEU A 222 -4.66 -6.27 12.65
N LEU A 223 -3.41 -6.72 12.63
CA LEU A 223 -2.40 -6.37 13.62
C LEU A 223 -1.61 -5.14 13.18
N THR A 224 -1.40 -4.21 14.11
CA THR A 224 -0.70 -2.95 13.82
C THR A 224 0.43 -2.73 14.82
N SER A 225 1.65 -2.59 14.33
CA SER A 225 2.83 -2.18 15.11
C SER A 225 3.19 -0.74 14.75
N THR A 226 3.23 0.14 15.76
CA THR A 226 3.52 1.57 15.59
C THR A 226 4.81 1.96 16.28
N LEU A 227 5.75 2.51 15.52
CA LEU A 227 7.04 3.02 15.98
C LEU A 227 7.03 4.54 15.95
N ASN A 228 7.30 5.19 17.08
CA ASN A 228 7.30 6.66 17.25
C ASN A 228 8.64 7.20 17.76
N SER A 229 9.57 6.34 18.13
CA SER A 229 10.88 6.71 18.69
C SER A 229 11.96 5.78 18.19
N SER A 230 13.21 6.24 18.24
CA SER A 230 14.39 5.48 17.80
C SER A 230 14.24 4.90 16.38
N LEU A 231 13.57 5.61 15.51
CA LEU A 231 13.24 5.14 14.15
C LEU A 231 14.48 4.73 13.33
N PRO A 232 15.64 5.40 13.45
CA PRO A 232 16.87 4.95 12.78
C PRO A 232 17.29 3.52 13.14
N ASP A 233 16.95 3.03 14.33
CA ASP A 233 17.27 1.66 14.75
C ASP A 233 16.50 0.58 13.98
N TYR A 234 15.40 0.95 13.33
CA TYR A 234 14.51 0.04 12.59
C TYR A 234 14.66 0.13 11.07
N VAL A 235 15.57 0.97 10.58
CA VAL A 235 15.86 1.17 9.16
C VAL A 235 17.32 0.84 8.90
N ASP A 236 17.61 -0.02 7.92
CA ASP A 236 18.99 -0.32 7.57
C ASP A 236 19.62 0.78 6.71
N ALA A 237 20.94 0.70 6.49
CA ALA A 237 21.70 1.65 5.67
C ALA A 237 21.19 1.76 4.21
N ASN A 238 20.44 0.77 3.74
CA ASN A 238 19.82 0.75 2.42
C ASN A 238 18.38 1.25 2.44
N GLY A 239 17.84 1.66 3.59
CA GLY A 239 16.46 2.11 3.76
C GLY A 239 15.44 0.96 3.76
N TYR A 240 15.80 -0.22 4.24
CA TYR A 240 14.87 -1.32 4.42
C TYR A 240 14.35 -1.41 5.86
N VAL A 241 13.05 -1.72 5.97
CA VAL A 241 12.37 -2.07 7.21
C VAL A 241 11.88 -3.51 7.09
N TYR A 242 12.01 -4.29 8.17
CA TYR A 242 11.63 -5.70 8.18
C TYR A 242 10.52 -5.96 9.20
N LEU A 243 9.44 -6.57 8.74
CA LEU A 243 8.35 -7.09 9.54
C LEU A 243 8.38 -8.62 9.52
N LEU A 244 8.35 -9.24 10.69
CA LEU A 244 8.11 -10.66 10.87
C LEU A 244 6.64 -10.86 11.24
N ALA A 245 5.98 -11.85 10.64
CA ALA A 245 4.76 -12.45 11.15
C ALA A 245 5.02 -13.94 11.38
N ARG A 246 4.55 -14.49 12.50
CA ARG A 246 4.67 -15.92 12.80
C ARG A 246 3.49 -16.42 13.61
N THR A 247 3.23 -17.71 13.58
CA THR A 247 2.30 -18.33 14.52
C THR A 247 2.73 -18.06 15.96
N THR A 248 1.79 -17.75 16.84
CA THR A 248 2.09 -17.50 18.26
C THR A 248 2.56 -18.80 18.93
N ASN A 249 1.89 -19.91 18.59
CA ASN A 249 2.18 -21.24 19.10
C ASN A 249 2.83 -22.12 18.02
N PRO A 250 3.73 -23.05 18.42
CA PRO A 250 4.39 -23.96 17.49
C PRO A 250 3.53 -25.19 17.14
N SER A 251 4.00 -25.92 16.15
CA SER A 251 3.58 -27.31 15.88
C SER A 251 3.94 -28.23 17.05
N ASP A 252 3.11 -29.23 17.30
CA ASP A 252 3.39 -30.32 18.24
C ASP A 252 3.99 -31.56 17.57
N GLY A 253 4.29 -31.50 16.26
CA GLY A 253 4.82 -32.59 15.46
C GLY A 253 3.77 -33.62 15.01
N LEU A 254 2.53 -33.50 15.47
CA LEU A 254 1.39 -34.33 15.03
C LEU A 254 0.40 -33.47 14.19
N ALA A 255 0.21 -32.23 14.59
CA ALA A 255 -0.56 -31.24 13.85
C ALA A 255 0.30 -30.00 13.56
N PRO A 256 0.22 -29.45 12.35
CA PRO A 256 1.04 -28.32 11.94
C PRO A 256 0.62 -27.01 12.61
N ALA A 257 1.57 -26.09 12.72
CA ALA A 257 1.29 -24.68 12.86
C ALA A 257 1.17 -24.06 11.46
N ILE A 258 0.12 -23.27 11.19
CA ILE A 258 -0.12 -22.68 9.88
C ILE A 258 -0.34 -21.17 10.05
N LEU A 259 0.42 -20.38 9.30
CA LEU A 259 0.26 -18.92 9.22
C LEU A 259 -0.41 -18.56 7.89
N TYR A 260 -1.47 -17.79 7.96
CA TYR A 260 -2.20 -17.24 6.82
C TYR A 260 -1.97 -15.74 6.75
N CYS A 261 -1.67 -15.23 5.56
CA CYS A 261 -1.48 -13.81 5.26
C CYS A 261 -2.38 -13.42 4.10
N ASP A 262 -3.24 -12.43 4.32
CA ASP A 262 -4.08 -11.81 3.30
C ASP A 262 -3.41 -10.54 2.75
N TYR A 263 -2.97 -9.65 3.67
CA TYR A 263 -2.44 -8.35 3.27
C TYR A 263 -1.39 -7.81 4.24
N VAL A 264 -0.40 -7.09 3.69
CA VAL A 264 0.64 -6.45 4.49
C VAL A 264 0.97 -5.06 3.97
N GLU A 265 1.17 -4.11 4.88
CA GLU A 265 1.38 -2.72 4.57
C GLU A 265 2.36 -2.06 5.53
N ILE A 266 3.16 -1.13 4.99
CA ILE A 266 3.90 -0.14 5.76
C ILE A 266 3.39 1.26 5.44
N GLU A 267 3.10 2.05 6.48
CA GLU A 267 2.88 3.48 6.39
C GLU A 267 4.02 4.20 7.13
N PHE A 268 4.53 5.28 6.59
CA PHE A 268 5.48 6.12 7.32
C PHE A 268 5.20 7.60 7.11
N THR A 269 5.48 8.39 8.12
CA THR A 269 5.40 9.86 8.07
C THR A 269 6.78 10.46 8.22
N VAL A 270 7.00 11.59 7.54
CA VAL A 270 8.27 12.33 7.60
C VAL A 270 8.08 13.71 8.21
N ASN A 271 9.15 14.25 8.79
CA ASN A 271 9.17 15.63 9.27
C ASN A 271 9.31 16.60 8.09
N GLY A 272 8.89 17.83 8.30
CA GLY A 272 9.19 18.94 7.39
C GLY A 272 8.13 19.25 6.35
N VAL A 273 7.12 18.39 6.20
CA VAL A 273 6.02 18.61 5.24
C VAL A 273 4.68 18.55 5.97
N THR A 274 3.87 19.57 5.84
CA THR A 274 2.51 19.61 6.38
C THR A 274 1.53 19.90 5.27
N TYR A 275 0.58 19.00 5.02
CA TYR A 275 -0.49 19.23 4.07
C TYR A 275 -1.56 20.11 4.70
N ALA A 276 -1.99 21.15 3.98
CA ALA A 276 -3.18 21.88 4.36
C ALA A 276 -4.43 21.10 3.94
N ASP A 277 -5.45 21.20 4.76
CA ASP A 277 -6.74 20.51 4.62
C ASP A 277 -7.56 20.90 3.38
N VAL A 278 -7.03 21.71 2.46
CA VAL A 278 -7.81 22.26 1.38
C VAL A 278 -7.52 21.55 0.07
N PHE A 279 -8.35 20.57 -0.24
CA PHE A 279 -8.52 20.07 -1.60
C PHE A 279 -9.68 20.80 -2.24
N THR A 280 -9.42 21.53 -3.31
CA THR A 280 -10.47 21.99 -4.21
C THR A 280 -10.45 21.12 -5.44
N TYR A 281 -11.64 20.76 -5.88
CA TYR A 281 -11.88 19.96 -7.07
C TYR A 281 -12.48 20.88 -8.13
N GLN A 282 -11.90 20.87 -9.33
CA GLN A 282 -12.42 21.63 -10.46
C GLN A 282 -12.65 20.67 -11.62
N ASP A 283 -13.90 20.51 -12.03
CA ASP A 283 -14.25 19.76 -13.22
C ASP A 283 -13.71 20.48 -14.47
N ARG A 284 -13.17 19.70 -15.38
CA ARG A 284 -12.99 20.04 -16.78
C ARG A 284 -13.86 19.12 -17.64
N ASP A 285 -13.97 19.43 -18.89
CA ASP A 285 -14.90 18.86 -19.85
C ASP A 285 -14.98 17.33 -19.88
N GLU A 286 -16.20 16.82 -19.94
CA GLU A 286 -16.50 15.48 -20.40
C GLU A 286 -16.61 15.50 -21.93
N VAL A 287 -15.78 14.74 -22.64
CA VAL A 287 -15.75 14.71 -24.09
C VAL A 287 -15.87 13.28 -24.60
N ARG A 288 -16.83 13.08 -25.50
CA ARG A 288 -16.84 11.89 -26.36
C ARG A 288 -15.78 12.07 -27.44
N VAL A 289 -14.61 11.47 -27.23
CA VAL A 289 -13.45 11.64 -28.12
C VAL A 289 -13.62 10.90 -29.44
N LYS A 290 -14.27 9.73 -29.41
CA LYS A 290 -14.59 8.88 -30.57
C LYS A 290 -15.87 8.11 -30.27
N PRO A 291 -16.54 7.50 -31.27
CA PRO A 291 -17.56 6.50 -31.00
C PRO A 291 -17.01 5.50 -29.96
N PHE A 292 -17.75 5.26 -28.90
CA PHE A 292 -17.41 4.32 -27.82
C PHE A 292 -16.23 4.69 -26.90
N LEU A 293 -15.56 5.82 -27.07
CA LEU A 293 -14.48 6.28 -26.18
C LEU A 293 -14.88 7.58 -25.47
N TRP A 294 -14.93 7.54 -24.18
CA TRP A 294 -15.25 8.67 -23.30
C TRP A 294 -14.01 9.12 -22.53
N ARG A 295 -13.86 10.42 -22.38
CA ARG A 295 -12.83 11.04 -21.55
C ARG A 295 -13.46 12.06 -20.62
N THR A 296 -13.17 11.95 -19.34
CA THR A 296 -13.46 12.99 -18.35
C THR A 296 -12.15 13.49 -17.77
N GLU A 297 -11.98 14.81 -17.72
CA GLU A 297 -10.79 15.43 -17.17
C GLU A 297 -11.16 16.38 -16.04
N PHE A 298 -10.39 16.34 -14.96
CA PHE A 298 -10.55 17.24 -13.83
C PHE A 298 -9.21 17.53 -13.16
N ILE A 299 -9.15 18.65 -12.43
CA ILE A 299 -7.97 19.07 -11.69
C ILE A 299 -8.24 18.99 -10.20
N ILE A 300 -7.33 18.33 -9.50
CA ILE A 300 -7.26 18.31 -8.05
C ILE A 300 -6.23 19.36 -7.63
N LYS A 301 -6.66 20.32 -6.82
CA LYS A 301 -5.82 21.35 -6.25
C LYS A 301 -5.45 20.99 -4.83
N SER A 302 -4.16 20.86 -4.55
CA SER A 302 -3.66 20.53 -3.21
C SER A 302 -2.68 21.58 -2.70
N TRP A 303 -2.75 21.85 -1.41
CA TRP A 303 -1.84 22.75 -0.71
C TRP A 303 -0.88 21.95 0.14
N LEU A 304 0.39 22.29 0.00
CA LEU A 304 1.47 21.70 0.78
C LEU A 304 2.22 22.82 1.49
N PHE A 305 2.40 22.69 2.81
CA PHE A 305 3.32 23.53 3.54
C PHE A 305 4.60 22.74 3.77
N GLU A 306 5.69 23.27 3.29
CA GLU A 306 7.01 22.69 3.41
C GLU A 306 7.89 23.54 4.30
N THR A 307 8.49 22.91 5.32
CA THR A 307 9.58 23.52 6.08
C THR A 307 10.89 23.02 5.48
N VAL A 308 11.62 23.92 4.84
CA VAL A 308 12.95 23.61 4.30
C VAL A 308 13.92 23.58 5.47
N VAL A 309 14.33 22.39 5.88
CA VAL A 309 15.40 22.24 6.87
C VAL A 309 16.72 22.30 6.12
N ALA A 310 17.59 23.26 6.50
CA ALA A 310 18.94 23.28 6.00
C ALA A 310 19.65 21.99 6.40
N THR A 311 20.15 21.25 5.40
CA THR A 311 20.95 20.03 5.60
C THR A 311 22.36 20.36 6.02
#